data_3c05213d9baad5e1026c8acab6e16b69
#
_entry.id   3c05213d9baad5e1026c8acab6e16b69
#
_cell.length_a   1.000
_cell.length_b   1.000
_cell.length_c   1.000
_cell.angle_alpha   90.00
_cell.angle_beta   90.00
_cell.angle_gamma   90.00
#
_symmetry.space_group_name_H-M   'P 1'
#
loop_
_entity.id
_entity.type
_entity.pdbx_description
1 polymer ?
#
loop_
_entity_poly.entity_id
_entity_poly.type
_entity_poly.pdbx_seq_one_letter_code
_entity_poly.pdbx_strand_id
1 'polypeptide(L)'
;MGARNLQTVSSSSSSSSFFSRFWSSALRTKPLISPSDASSNRTNSGDGLVRRLGVIDLVLLGVGASIGAGIFVVTGTVARDAGPGVTISFTLAGVSCILNALCYAELATRFPPVVGGAYLYTYAAFNELTAFLVFAQLMLDYHIGAASIARSLAGYIISFLEIFPLFKDNIPSWLGNGQELLGGVISINVLAPVLLALLTFILCWGVGESSTINSIMTSLKVIIVVCVILTGAFEVDVSNWSPFTPNGFHAVLTGATVVFFAYVGFDAVANSAEESKNPRRDLPIGIIGSLLICIALYIGVCLVITGMVPYYLLGEEAPLAAAFTSKGLKFVSFLISVGAIAGLTTTLLIGLYVQSRLYLGLGRDGLLPSFFSKVHPKRHTPIISQVWVGIVAGVLAGLFNIHSLSHILSVGTLTGYSVVSACVITLRWKDKTTRQVSSSTWREGVICLILVACSGFGAGVFYRYGSLWVSVVAAILALLASIALHLRHTYGDVAGFPCPGVPFVPALCVFVNMFLFAQLHQEAWVRFVVVSIITIIVYAFYGQHHANPIPQGSDIYFQVPG
;
A
#
# COMPACT_ATOMS: atom_id res chain seq x y z
N MET A 1 68.87 -14.79 24.38
CA MET A 1 68.71 -15.00 22.91
C MET A 1 67.38 -15.67 22.70
N GLY A 2 66.34 -14.94 22.40
CA GLY A 2 65.00 -15.44 22.11
C GLY A 2 64.47 -14.73 20.86
N ALA A 3 64.41 -15.43 19.76
CA ALA A 3 63.94 -14.95 18.48
C ALA A 3 62.41 -14.83 18.53
N ARG A 4 61.88 -13.63 18.34
CA ARG A 4 60.47 -13.36 18.08
C ARG A 4 60.16 -13.70 16.60
N ASN A 5 59.43 -14.76 16.39
CA ASN A 5 58.80 -15.04 15.11
C ASN A 5 57.65 -14.02 14.87
N LEU A 6 57.91 -13.04 14.05
CA LEU A 6 56.91 -12.20 13.41
C LEU A 6 56.24 -13.01 12.29
N GLN A 7 55.10 -13.60 12.56
CA GLN A 7 54.20 -14.07 11.51
C GLN A 7 53.65 -12.86 10.77
N THR A 8 54.15 -12.59 9.60
CA THR A 8 53.54 -11.71 8.62
C THR A 8 52.22 -12.29 8.19
N VAL A 9 51.14 -11.73 8.71
CA VAL A 9 49.79 -11.95 8.17
C VAL A 9 49.76 -11.32 6.79
N SER A 10 49.95 -12.16 5.76
CA SER A 10 49.72 -11.77 4.38
C SER A 10 48.22 -11.48 4.22
N SER A 11 47.88 -10.22 4.19
CA SER A 11 46.56 -9.74 3.75
C SER A 11 46.43 -9.99 2.24
N SER A 12 46.01 -11.19 1.86
CA SER A 12 45.50 -11.44 0.52
C SER A 12 44.15 -10.72 0.40
N SER A 13 44.17 -9.45 0.06
CA SER A 13 43.01 -8.75 -0.48
C SER A 13 42.67 -9.34 -1.85
N SER A 14 41.97 -10.47 -1.85
CA SER A 14 41.28 -10.94 -3.05
C SER A 14 40.31 -9.83 -3.45
N SER A 15 40.61 -9.15 -4.54
CA SER A 15 39.67 -8.24 -5.21
C SER A 15 38.49 -9.09 -5.70
N SER A 16 37.49 -9.28 -4.81
CA SER A 16 36.24 -9.90 -5.21
C SER A 16 35.69 -9.07 -6.37
N SER A 17 35.40 -9.69 -7.51
CA SER A 17 34.90 -9.00 -8.68
C SER A 17 33.58 -8.24 -8.27
N PHE A 18 33.29 -7.10 -8.92
CA PHE A 18 32.07 -6.33 -8.69
C PHE A 18 30.83 -7.24 -8.63
N PHE A 19 30.73 -8.20 -9.54
CA PHE A 19 29.64 -9.18 -9.59
C PHE A 19 29.60 -10.10 -8.37
N SER A 20 30.71 -10.54 -7.85
CA SER A 20 30.77 -11.38 -6.65
C SER A 20 30.28 -10.63 -5.42
N ARG A 21 30.65 -9.35 -5.26
CA ARG A 21 30.14 -8.48 -4.19
C ARG A 21 28.64 -8.20 -4.34
N PHE A 22 28.20 -7.90 -5.57
CA PHE A 22 26.79 -7.66 -5.85
C PHE A 22 25.93 -8.84 -5.40
N TRP A 23 26.26 -10.07 -5.84
CA TRP A 23 25.46 -11.25 -5.48
C TRP A 23 25.56 -11.60 -4.00
N SER A 24 26.71 -11.44 -3.36
CA SER A 24 26.83 -11.68 -1.91
C SER A 24 26.00 -10.70 -1.07
N SER A 25 25.90 -9.44 -1.49
CA SER A 25 25.06 -8.43 -0.84
C SER A 25 23.59 -8.62 -1.18
N ALA A 26 23.27 -8.82 -2.47
CA ALA A 26 21.90 -8.99 -2.95
C ALA A 26 21.17 -10.17 -2.30
N LEU A 27 21.89 -11.27 -2.04
CA LEU A 27 21.33 -12.48 -1.42
C LEU A 27 21.38 -12.47 0.12
N ARG A 28 21.78 -11.37 0.74
CA ARG A 28 21.80 -11.24 2.19
C ARG A 28 20.38 -11.27 2.75
N THR A 29 20.20 -12.02 3.84
CA THR A 29 18.93 -12.09 4.58
C THR A 29 19.12 -11.52 5.98
N LYS A 30 18.07 -10.90 6.55
CA LYS A 30 18.07 -10.46 7.94
C LYS A 30 17.77 -11.66 8.85
N PRO A 31 18.63 -12.00 9.84
CA PRO A 31 18.35 -13.09 10.76
C PRO A 31 17.21 -12.72 11.70
N LEU A 32 16.32 -13.67 11.92
CA LEU A 32 15.29 -13.60 12.95
C LEU A 32 15.92 -14.05 14.29
N ILE A 33 15.95 -13.19 15.30
CA ILE A 33 16.56 -13.50 16.58
C ILE A 33 15.51 -13.82 17.63
N SER A 34 15.85 -14.73 18.56
CA SER A 34 14.94 -15.19 19.62
C SER A 34 14.79 -14.17 20.75
N PRO A 35 13.68 -14.18 21.49
CA PRO A 35 13.39 -13.21 22.57
C PRO A 35 14.33 -13.25 23.76
N SER A 36 15.09 -14.33 23.94
CA SER A 36 16.05 -14.48 25.04
C SER A 36 17.20 -13.47 24.95
N ASP A 37 17.62 -13.10 23.75
CA ASP A 37 18.75 -12.19 23.53
C ASP A 37 18.35 -10.71 23.63
N ALA A 38 17.04 -10.44 23.59
CA ALA A 38 16.47 -9.11 23.64
C ALA A 38 16.30 -8.55 25.05
N SER A 39 16.21 -9.42 26.05
CA SER A 39 16.02 -8.98 27.44
C SER A 39 17.28 -8.36 28.04
N SER A 40 18.47 -8.73 27.54
CA SER A 40 19.75 -8.26 28.07
C SER A 40 20.17 -6.86 27.58
N ASN A 41 19.64 -6.37 26.44
CA ASN A 41 20.03 -5.10 25.81
C ASN A 41 18.99 -3.96 25.91
N ARG A 42 17.92 -4.12 26.71
CA ARG A 42 16.89 -3.08 26.90
C ARG A 42 17.29 -1.93 27.82
N THR A 43 18.57 -1.81 28.19
CA THR A 43 19.03 -0.66 28.95
C THR A 43 19.37 0.51 28.05
N ASN A 44 18.47 1.52 28.06
CA ASN A 44 18.77 2.92 27.73
C ASN A 44 18.94 3.34 26.25
N SER A 45 17.98 3.05 25.37
CA SER A 45 17.78 3.95 24.23
C SER A 45 16.37 4.54 24.30
N GLY A 46 16.26 5.81 24.66
CA GLY A 46 15.01 6.57 24.75
C GLY A 46 14.36 6.93 23.40
N ASP A 47 14.67 6.19 22.33
CA ASP A 47 14.18 6.40 20.96
C ASP A 47 12.99 5.51 20.58
N GLY A 48 12.39 4.80 21.53
CA GLY A 48 11.19 3.97 21.30
C GLY A 48 9.92 4.82 21.17
N LEU A 49 9.04 4.48 20.21
CA LEU A 49 7.72 5.07 20.10
C LEU A 49 6.84 4.66 21.29
N VAL A 50 5.99 5.59 21.78
CA VAL A 50 5.15 5.35 22.94
C VAL A 50 3.92 4.53 22.56
N ARG A 51 3.69 3.38 23.22
CA ARG A 51 2.51 2.52 23.00
C ARG A 51 1.24 3.17 23.52
N ARG A 52 0.45 3.74 22.59
CA ARG A 52 -0.79 4.46 22.92
C ARG A 52 -2.03 3.91 22.22
N LEU A 53 -1.89 3.23 21.07
CA LEU A 53 -3.00 2.82 20.21
C LEU A 53 -3.69 1.56 20.75
N GLY A 54 -5.00 1.66 21.01
CA GLY A 54 -5.90 0.54 21.31
C GLY A 54 -6.58 0.01 20.04
N VAL A 55 -7.46 -1.01 20.19
CA VAL A 55 -8.20 -1.63 19.09
C VAL A 55 -8.99 -0.60 18.27
N ILE A 56 -9.75 0.28 18.96
CA ILE A 56 -10.60 1.28 18.29
C ILE A 56 -9.74 2.29 17.53
N ASP A 57 -8.61 2.74 18.12
CA ASP A 57 -7.69 3.66 17.47
C ASP A 57 -7.12 3.05 16.19
N LEU A 58 -6.77 1.76 16.21
CA LEU A 58 -6.24 1.04 15.05
C LEU A 58 -7.29 0.81 13.97
N VAL A 59 -8.53 0.48 14.33
CA VAL A 59 -9.64 0.39 13.38
C VAL A 59 -9.90 1.75 12.73
N LEU A 60 -9.98 2.82 13.51
CA LEU A 60 -10.17 4.17 13.00
C LEU A 60 -8.98 4.65 12.17
N LEU A 61 -7.75 4.24 12.52
CA LEU A 61 -6.57 4.52 11.71
C LEU A 61 -6.69 3.88 10.32
N GLY A 62 -7.05 2.59 10.26
CA GLY A 62 -7.22 1.87 8.99
C GLY A 62 -8.38 2.42 8.15
N VAL A 63 -9.53 2.68 8.76
CA VAL A 63 -10.68 3.32 8.09
C VAL A 63 -10.31 4.73 7.61
N GLY A 64 -9.63 5.51 8.46
CA GLY A 64 -9.19 6.87 8.14
C GLY A 64 -8.17 6.93 7.01
N ALA A 65 -7.28 5.94 6.92
CA ALA A 65 -6.32 5.80 5.84
C ALA A 65 -6.99 5.37 4.51
N SER A 66 -7.98 4.48 4.56
CA SER A 66 -8.63 3.92 3.37
C SER A 66 -9.71 4.85 2.80
N ILE A 67 -10.57 5.47 3.65
CA ILE A 67 -11.61 6.40 3.18
C ILE A 67 -10.96 7.71 2.72
N GLY A 68 -10.69 7.82 1.43
CA GLY A 68 -10.04 8.95 0.79
C GLY A 68 -10.46 9.08 -0.68
N ALA A 69 -9.53 9.38 -1.56
CA ALA A 69 -9.79 9.55 -3.00
C ALA A 69 -10.44 8.32 -3.64
N GLY A 70 -10.23 7.13 -3.10
CA GLY A 70 -10.84 5.90 -3.61
C GLY A 70 -12.35 5.98 -3.72
N ILE A 71 -13.04 6.41 -2.67
CA ILE A 71 -14.51 6.50 -2.68
C ILE A 71 -15.01 7.85 -3.16
N PHE A 72 -14.33 8.94 -2.82
CA PHE A 72 -14.79 10.27 -3.17
C PHE A 72 -14.58 10.65 -4.64
N VAL A 73 -13.63 10.02 -5.33
CA VAL A 73 -13.22 10.38 -6.70
C VAL A 73 -13.22 9.19 -7.65
N VAL A 74 -12.45 8.12 -7.33
CA VAL A 74 -12.25 6.96 -8.21
C VAL A 74 -13.57 6.24 -8.53
N THR A 75 -14.57 6.32 -7.64
CA THR A 75 -15.91 5.77 -7.88
C THR A 75 -16.55 6.36 -9.15
N GLY A 76 -16.42 7.67 -9.39
CA GLY A 76 -16.96 8.31 -10.59
C GLY A 76 -16.27 7.88 -11.87
N THR A 77 -14.94 7.86 -11.86
CA THR A 77 -14.12 7.43 -13.01
C THR A 77 -14.42 5.99 -13.41
N VAL A 78 -14.42 5.07 -12.45
CA VAL A 78 -14.67 3.65 -12.73
C VAL A 78 -16.15 3.39 -13.06
N ALA A 79 -17.09 4.14 -12.48
CA ALA A 79 -18.51 3.99 -12.81
C ALA A 79 -18.82 4.37 -14.26
N ARG A 80 -18.07 5.30 -14.88
CA ARG A 80 -18.23 5.61 -16.32
C ARG A 80 -17.87 4.43 -17.21
N ASP A 81 -16.85 3.67 -16.85
CA ASP A 81 -16.37 2.53 -17.64
C ASP A 81 -17.14 1.25 -17.31
N ALA A 82 -17.32 0.94 -16.03
CA ALA A 82 -17.96 -0.31 -15.58
C ALA A 82 -19.49 -0.19 -15.41
N GLY A 83 -20.04 1.02 -15.47
CA GLY A 83 -21.44 1.27 -15.15
C GLY A 83 -21.78 0.98 -13.68
N PRO A 84 -23.02 0.54 -13.37
CA PRO A 84 -23.39 0.04 -12.06
C PRO A 84 -22.55 -1.15 -11.59
N GLY A 85 -21.88 -1.87 -12.53
CA GLY A 85 -20.91 -2.92 -12.27
C GLY A 85 -19.71 -2.48 -11.42
N VAL A 86 -19.48 -1.17 -11.22
CA VAL A 86 -18.51 -0.63 -10.26
C VAL A 86 -18.70 -1.22 -8.86
N THR A 87 -19.93 -1.54 -8.48
CA THR A 87 -20.23 -2.22 -7.21
C THR A 87 -19.56 -3.59 -7.12
N ILE A 88 -19.57 -4.36 -8.23
CA ILE A 88 -18.85 -5.64 -8.32
C ILE A 88 -17.35 -5.39 -8.28
N SER A 89 -16.84 -4.34 -8.96
CA SER A 89 -15.42 -3.97 -8.93
C SER A 89 -14.93 -3.72 -7.50
N PHE A 90 -15.66 -2.93 -6.71
CA PHE A 90 -15.35 -2.70 -5.30
C PHE A 90 -15.45 -3.97 -4.46
N THR A 91 -16.43 -4.82 -4.72
CA THR A 91 -16.57 -6.10 -4.00
C THR A 91 -15.38 -7.02 -4.27
N LEU A 92 -14.99 -7.19 -5.54
CA LEU A 92 -13.84 -8.04 -5.93
C LEU A 92 -12.53 -7.51 -5.33
N ALA A 93 -12.28 -6.20 -5.43
CA ALA A 93 -11.13 -5.57 -4.82
C ALA A 93 -11.12 -5.73 -3.30
N GLY A 94 -12.26 -5.54 -2.64
CA GLY A 94 -12.42 -5.70 -1.20
C GLY A 94 -12.14 -7.12 -0.72
N VAL A 95 -12.67 -8.13 -1.41
CA VAL A 95 -12.40 -9.55 -1.10
C VAL A 95 -10.91 -9.87 -1.28
N SER A 96 -10.28 -9.39 -2.37
CA SER A 96 -8.84 -9.53 -2.56
C SER A 96 -8.04 -8.86 -1.43
N CYS A 97 -8.45 -7.67 -0.99
CA CYS A 97 -7.80 -6.97 0.13
C CYS A 97 -7.97 -7.70 1.46
N ILE A 98 -9.12 -8.35 1.74
CA ILE A 98 -9.29 -9.18 2.94
C ILE A 98 -8.29 -10.35 2.94
N LEU A 99 -8.14 -11.04 1.81
CA LEU A 99 -7.18 -12.14 1.70
C LEU A 99 -5.76 -11.65 1.99
N ASN A 100 -5.35 -10.51 1.42
CA ASN A 100 -4.06 -9.89 1.69
C ASN A 100 -3.92 -9.45 3.16
N ALA A 101 -4.99 -8.91 3.74
CA ALA A 101 -5.03 -8.47 5.13
C ALA A 101 -4.79 -9.61 6.14
N LEU A 102 -5.27 -10.82 5.85
CA LEU A 102 -4.99 -12.01 6.65
C LEU A 102 -3.49 -12.34 6.67
N CYS A 103 -2.80 -12.18 5.53
CA CYS A 103 -1.36 -12.36 5.43
C CYS A 103 -0.60 -11.27 6.21
N TYR A 104 -1.02 -10.01 6.06
CA TYR A 104 -0.44 -8.89 6.80
C TYR A 104 -0.65 -9.00 8.31
N ALA A 105 -1.83 -9.44 8.75
CA ALA A 105 -2.15 -9.62 10.17
C ALA A 105 -1.24 -10.64 10.83
N GLU A 106 -0.93 -11.74 10.15
CA GLU A 106 0.05 -12.71 10.65
C GLU A 106 1.44 -12.11 10.80
N LEU A 107 1.95 -11.49 9.72
CA LEU A 107 3.31 -10.94 9.73
C LEU A 107 3.44 -9.78 10.72
N ALA A 108 2.44 -8.91 10.82
CA ALA A 108 2.43 -7.80 11.77
C ALA A 108 2.45 -8.29 13.24
N THR A 109 1.79 -9.43 13.53
CA THR A 109 1.85 -10.03 14.88
C THR A 109 3.16 -10.78 15.14
N ARG A 110 3.81 -11.27 14.08
CA ARG A 110 5.08 -11.99 14.16
C ARG A 110 6.28 -11.05 14.34
N PHE A 111 6.20 -9.82 13.76
CA PHE A 111 7.25 -8.81 13.79
C PHE A 111 6.80 -7.51 14.51
N PRO A 112 6.28 -7.56 15.75
CA PRO A 112 5.57 -6.43 16.34
C PRO A 112 6.38 -5.18 16.66
N PRO A 113 7.71 -5.20 16.81
CA PRO A 113 8.43 -4.02 17.28
C PRO A 113 9.16 -3.22 16.20
N VAL A 114 8.89 -3.42 14.90
CA VAL A 114 9.73 -2.82 13.87
C VAL A 114 8.95 -2.05 12.82
N VAL A 115 9.40 -0.83 12.52
CA VAL A 115 8.96 -0.04 11.37
C VAL A 115 9.52 -0.64 10.08
N GLY A 116 8.69 -0.81 9.05
CA GLY A 116 9.17 -1.27 7.76
C GLY A 116 8.19 -2.17 6.99
N GLY A 117 7.15 -2.70 7.64
CA GLY A 117 6.08 -3.45 6.98
C GLY A 117 6.57 -4.44 5.92
N ALA A 118 6.04 -4.32 4.69
CA ALA A 118 6.36 -5.22 3.58
C ALA A 118 7.86 -5.33 3.27
N TYR A 119 8.62 -4.23 3.40
CA TYR A 119 10.07 -4.24 3.21
C TYR A 119 10.75 -5.21 4.18
N LEU A 120 10.43 -5.08 5.47
CA LEU A 120 11.02 -5.91 6.52
C LEU A 120 10.66 -7.39 6.35
N TYR A 121 9.38 -7.68 6.08
CA TYR A 121 8.92 -9.05 5.88
C TYR A 121 9.62 -9.71 4.69
N THR A 122 9.82 -8.95 3.62
CA THR A 122 10.53 -9.41 2.42
C THR A 122 12.02 -9.65 2.68
N TYR A 123 12.65 -8.77 3.45
CA TYR A 123 14.07 -8.92 3.79
C TYR A 123 14.32 -10.16 4.67
N ALA A 124 13.42 -10.44 5.59
CA ALA A 124 13.50 -11.63 6.44
C ALA A 124 13.17 -12.94 5.69
N ALA A 125 12.24 -12.90 4.74
CA ALA A 125 11.77 -14.08 4.03
C ALA A 125 12.61 -14.46 2.82
N PHE A 126 13.14 -13.47 2.10
CA PHE A 126 13.86 -13.67 0.84
C PHE A 126 15.28 -13.11 0.90
N ASN A 127 15.46 -11.84 0.52
CA ASN A 127 16.79 -11.21 0.47
C ASN A 127 16.68 -9.69 0.38
N GLU A 128 17.85 -9.02 0.50
CA GLU A 128 17.99 -7.58 0.52
C GLU A 128 17.54 -6.91 -0.78
N LEU A 129 17.95 -7.44 -1.94
CA LEU A 129 17.59 -6.87 -3.23
C LEU A 129 16.09 -6.94 -3.49
N THR A 130 15.44 -8.07 -3.19
CA THR A 130 13.98 -8.23 -3.33
C THR A 130 13.25 -7.26 -2.41
N ALA A 131 13.71 -7.09 -1.17
CA ALA A 131 13.13 -6.14 -0.23
C ALA A 131 13.26 -4.69 -0.73
N PHE A 132 14.40 -4.33 -1.30
CA PHE A 132 14.62 -3.00 -1.86
C PHE A 132 13.76 -2.73 -3.10
N LEU A 133 13.56 -3.75 -3.96
CA LEU A 133 12.64 -3.67 -5.11
C LEU A 133 11.19 -3.46 -4.65
N VAL A 134 10.73 -4.25 -3.68
CA VAL A 134 9.36 -4.10 -3.11
C VAL A 134 9.18 -2.72 -2.51
N PHE A 135 10.17 -2.23 -1.76
CA PHE A 135 10.13 -0.88 -1.21
C PHE A 135 9.99 0.18 -2.30
N ALA A 136 10.82 0.14 -3.35
CA ALA A 136 10.80 1.14 -4.42
C ALA A 136 9.45 1.18 -5.16
N GLN A 137 8.87 0.02 -5.44
CA GLN A 137 7.57 -0.08 -6.10
C GLN A 137 6.44 0.46 -5.21
N LEU A 138 6.41 0.08 -3.93
CA LEU A 138 5.42 0.57 -2.96
C LEU A 138 5.55 2.07 -2.72
N MET A 139 6.78 2.59 -2.57
CA MET A 139 6.99 4.01 -2.34
C MET A 139 6.50 4.87 -3.48
N LEU A 140 6.72 4.43 -4.73
CA LEU A 140 6.21 5.17 -5.87
C LEU A 140 4.68 5.15 -5.91
N ASP A 141 4.02 4.03 -5.59
CA ASP A 141 2.56 3.97 -5.46
C ASP A 141 2.03 4.94 -4.39
N TYR A 142 2.69 4.99 -3.24
CA TYR A 142 2.29 5.93 -2.19
C TYR A 142 2.47 7.39 -2.61
N HIS A 143 3.53 7.73 -3.35
CA HIS A 143 3.70 9.09 -3.88
C HIS A 143 2.63 9.45 -4.91
N ILE A 144 2.32 8.53 -5.84
CA ILE A 144 1.25 8.70 -6.83
C ILE A 144 -0.10 8.82 -6.12
N GLY A 145 -0.34 7.98 -5.12
CA GLY A 145 -1.55 8.04 -4.29
C GLY A 145 -1.69 9.37 -3.56
N ALA A 146 -0.63 9.86 -2.93
CA ALA A 146 -0.63 11.16 -2.28
C ALA A 146 -0.89 12.31 -3.27
N ALA A 147 -0.30 12.25 -4.47
CA ALA A 147 -0.53 13.22 -5.53
C ALA A 147 -2.00 13.20 -6.01
N SER A 148 -2.57 12.01 -6.20
CA SER A 148 -3.98 11.84 -6.60
C SER A 148 -4.94 12.38 -5.53
N ILE A 149 -4.66 12.09 -4.25
CA ILE A 149 -5.46 12.61 -3.13
C ILE A 149 -5.37 14.14 -3.06
N ALA A 150 -4.18 14.71 -3.26
CA ALA A 150 -4.00 16.16 -3.22
C ALA A 150 -4.73 16.87 -4.36
N ARG A 151 -4.73 16.30 -5.56
CA ARG A 151 -5.53 16.81 -6.68
C ARG A 151 -7.03 16.74 -6.42
N SER A 152 -7.49 15.61 -5.89
CA SER A 152 -8.89 15.44 -5.50
C SER A 152 -9.30 16.46 -4.44
N LEU A 153 -8.43 16.68 -3.45
CA LEU A 153 -8.64 17.69 -2.41
C LEU A 153 -8.77 19.10 -3.01
N ALA A 154 -7.89 19.44 -3.97
CA ALA A 154 -7.97 20.72 -4.69
C ALA A 154 -9.30 20.86 -5.44
N GLY A 155 -9.76 19.82 -6.16
CA GLY A 155 -11.04 19.81 -6.86
C GLY A 155 -12.23 20.01 -5.91
N TYR A 156 -12.26 19.31 -4.76
CA TYR A 156 -13.33 19.51 -3.77
C TYR A 156 -13.30 20.91 -3.12
N ILE A 157 -12.13 21.50 -2.89
CA ILE A 157 -12.01 22.88 -2.41
C ILE A 157 -12.57 23.86 -3.44
N ILE A 158 -12.26 23.69 -4.71
CA ILE A 158 -12.81 24.51 -5.79
C ILE A 158 -14.33 24.37 -5.87
N SER A 159 -14.83 23.14 -5.93
CA SER A 159 -16.28 22.87 -5.96
C SER A 159 -17.01 23.47 -4.73
N PHE A 160 -16.36 23.47 -3.57
CA PHE A 160 -16.88 24.11 -2.36
C PHE A 160 -16.91 25.63 -2.50
N LEU A 161 -15.87 26.26 -3.05
CA LEU A 161 -15.79 27.71 -3.26
C LEU A 161 -16.82 28.18 -4.29
N GLU A 162 -17.08 27.42 -5.34
CA GLU A 162 -18.07 27.72 -6.39
C GLU A 162 -19.52 27.76 -5.90
N ILE A 163 -19.80 27.20 -4.71
CA ILE A 163 -21.11 27.35 -4.05
C ILE A 163 -21.39 28.83 -3.70
N PHE A 164 -20.35 29.62 -3.45
CA PHE A 164 -20.45 31.02 -3.11
C PHE A 164 -20.46 31.88 -4.38
N PRO A 165 -21.45 32.79 -4.58
CA PRO A 165 -21.61 33.58 -5.80
C PRO A 165 -20.37 34.43 -6.16
N LEU A 166 -19.54 34.79 -5.17
CA LEU A 166 -18.33 35.60 -5.34
C LEU A 166 -17.24 34.88 -6.15
N PHE A 167 -17.17 33.55 -6.04
CA PHE A 167 -16.14 32.74 -6.66
C PHE A 167 -16.63 31.99 -7.91
N LYS A 168 -17.95 32.00 -8.15
CA LYS A 168 -18.55 31.32 -9.28
C LYS A 168 -18.00 31.89 -10.59
N ASP A 169 -17.48 31.02 -11.45
CA ASP A 169 -16.90 31.32 -12.75
C ASP A 169 -15.64 32.24 -12.75
N ASN A 170 -15.13 32.62 -11.55
CA ASN A 170 -13.97 33.50 -11.39
C ASN A 170 -12.66 32.78 -11.03
N ILE A 171 -12.71 31.45 -10.83
CA ILE A 171 -11.52 30.68 -10.42
C ILE A 171 -10.75 30.24 -11.68
N PRO A 172 -9.46 30.62 -11.81
CA PRO A 172 -8.63 30.21 -12.94
C PRO A 172 -8.44 28.68 -12.99
N SER A 173 -8.51 28.07 -14.16
CA SER A 173 -8.36 26.62 -14.35
C SER A 173 -7.04 26.06 -13.82
N TRP A 174 -5.94 26.81 -13.93
CA TRP A 174 -4.62 26.40 -13.43
C TRP A 174 -4.55 26.29 -11.90
N LEU A 175 -5.49 26.90 -11.19
CA LEU A 175 -5.52 26.84 -9.73
C LEU A 175 -6.08 25.49 -9.22
N GLY A 176 -7.13 24.96 -9.84
CA GLY A 176 -7.86 23.78 -9.37
C GLY A 176 -7.98 22.62 -10.35
N ASN A 177 -8.61 22.84 -11.49
CA ASN A 177 -8.92 21.76 -12.45
C ASN A 177 -7.71 21.38 -13.31
N GLY A 178 -6.70 22.24 -13.32
CA GLY A 178 -5.48 22.05 -14.10
C GLY A 178 -5.60 22.58 -15.54
N GLN A 179 -4.52 23.18 -16.02
CA GLN A 179 -4.38 23.60 -17.41
C GLN A 179 -3.64 22.52 -18.18
N GLU A 180 -4.30 21.92 -19.16
CA GLU A 180 -3.69 20.89 -19.98
C GLU A 180 -2.65 21.48 -20.93
N LEU A 181 -1.46 20.87 -20.93
CA LEU A 181 -0.36 21.11 -21.86
C LEU A 181 0.02 19.80 -22.58
N LEU A 182 0.66 19.92 -23.72
CA LEU A 182 1.21 18.78 -24.48
C LEU A 182 0.19 17.67 -24.75
N GLY A 183 -1.02 18.02 -25.18
CA GLY A 183 -2.04 17.03 -25.56
C GLY A 183 -2.62 16.23 -24.39
N GLY A 184 -2.67 16.82 -23.18
CA GLY A 184 -3.29 16.19 -22.01
C GLY A 184 -2.36 15.34 -21.14
N VAL A 185 -1.09 15.16 -21.55
CA VAL A 185 -0.11 14.39 -20.75
C VAL A 185 0.33 15.17 -19.50
N ILE A 186 0.51 16.48 -19.62
CA ILE A 186 0.85 17.37 -18.52
C ILE A 186 -0.34 18.29 -18.24
N SER A 187 -0.72 18.37 -16.97
CA SER A 187 -1.79 19.24 -16.51
C SER A 187 -1.30 20.03 -15.29
N ILE A 188 -1.05 21.32 -15.49
CA ILE A 188 -0.53 22.19 -14.44
C ILE A 188 -1.63 22.53 -13.43
N ASN A 189 -1.41 22.15 -12.18
CA ASN A 189 -2.23 22.51 -11.03
C ASN A 189 -1.34 23.09 -9.94
N VAL A 190 -1.65 24.27 -9.45
CA VAL A 190 -0.85 24.93 -8.41
C VAL A 190 -1.40 24.69 -7.01
N LEU A 191 -2.71 24.49 -6.87
CA LEU A 191 -3.34 24.32 -5.56
C LEU A 191 -2.91 23.03 -4.88
N ALA A 192 -2.84 21.91 -5.62
CA ALA A 192 -2.47 20.61 -5.05
C ALA A 192 -1.05 20.57 -4.44
N PRO A 193 0.01 21.05 -5.11
CA PRO A 193 1.34 21.20 -4.49
C PRO A 193 1.37 22.12 -3.28
N VAL A 194 0.61 23.22 -3.31
CA VAL A 194 0.53 24.17 -2.18
C VAL A 194 -0.11 23.48 -0.96
N LEU A 195 -1.19 22.73 -1.16
CA LEU A 195 -1.81 21.93 -0.10
C LEU A 195 -0.85 20.89 0.47
N LEU A 196 -0.13 20.17 -0.41
CA LEU A 196 0.90 19.21 0.03
C LEU A 196 2.03 19.87 0.83
N ALA A 197 2.51 21.04 0.40
CA ALA A 197 3.52 21.81 1.12
C ALA A 197 3.02 22.23 2.51
N LEU A 198 1.77 22.72 2.61
CA LEU A 198 1.13 23.09 3.86
C LEU A 198 1.01 21.89 4.81
N LEU A 199 0.50 20.76 4.32
CA LEU A 199 0.33 19.54 5.11
C LEU A 199 1.67 18.93 5.54
N THR A 200 2.68 18.97 4.66
CA THR A 200 4.05 18.56 5.00
C THR A 200 4.64 19.46 6.10
N PHE A 201 4.40 20.76 6.03
CA PHE A 201 4.83 21.70 7.06
C PHE A 201 4.17 21.38 8.42
N ILE A 202 2.85 21.14 8.44
CA ILE A 202 2.09 20.72 9.63
C ILE A 202 2.67 19.44 10.21
N LEU A 203 2.96 18.46 9.35
CA LEU A 203 3.56 17.19 9.75
C LEU A 203 4.95 17.37 10.36
N CYS A 204 5.81 18.21 9.76
CA CYS A 204 7.13 18.55 10.29
C CYS A 204 7.06 19.27 11.64
N TRP A 205 5.96 19.97 11.90
CA TRP A 205 5.75 20.64 13.21
C TRP A 205 5.40 19.64 14.32
N GLY A 206 4.97 18.41 13.97
CA GLY A 206 4.63 17.34 14.94
C GLY A 206 3.15 17.29 15.32
N VAL A 207 2.28 18.06 14.65
CA VAL A 207 0.83 18.08 14.95
C VAL A 207 0.09 16.86 14.41
N GLY A 208 0.66 16.15 13.43
CA GLY A 208 0.03 14.99 12.79
C GLY A 208 -0.05 13.71 13.62
N GLU A 209 0.51 13.70 14.82
CA GLU A 209 0.63 12.47 15.66
C GLU A 209 -0.51 12.32 16.68
N SER A 210 -1.51 13.20 16.72
CA SER A 210 -2.61 13.07 17.67
C SER A 210 -3.62 12.02 17.20
N SER A 211 -3.55 10.83 17.78
CA SER A 211 -4.55 9.75 17.61
C SER A 211 -5.98 10.26 17.80
N THR A 212 -6.21 11.16 18.74
CA THR A 212 -7.51 11.74 19.03
C THR A 212 -8.06 12.56 17.86
N ILE A 213 -7.25 13.43 17.26
CA ILE A 213 -7.66 14.24 16.11
C ILE A 213 -7.98 13.34 14.93
N ASN A 214 -7.12 12.34 14.66
CA ASN A 214 -7.38 11.37 13.61
C ASN A 214 -8.69 10.60 13.84
N SER A 215 -8.94 10.15 15.06
CA SER A 215 -10.17 9.42 15.42
C SER A 215 -11.44 10.29 15.25
N ILE A 216 -11.40 11.56 15.64
CA ILE A 216 -12.52 12.50 15.46
C ILE A 216 -12.78 12.72 13.97
N MET A 217 -11.74 13.01 13.19
CA MET A 217 -11.86 13.25 11.75
C MET A 217 -12.34 12.00 11.00
N THR A 218 -11.85 10.83 11.37
CA THR A 218 -12.31 9.56 10.78
C THR A 218 -13.76 9.25 11.14
N SER A 219 -14.16 9.46 12.39
CA SER A 219 -15.56 9.30 12.79
C SER A 219 -16.49 10.23 12.01
N LEU A 220 -16.08 11.49 11.81
CA LEU A 220 -16.82 12.45 11.00
C LEU A 220 -16.97 11.97 9.54
N LYS A 221 -15.90 11.46 8.92
CA LYS A 221 -15.96 10.87 7.56
C LYS A 221 -16.98 9.74 7.47
N VAL A 222 -16.93 8.80 8.42
CA VAL A 222 -17.83 7.64 8.45
C VAL A 222 -19.28 8.11 8.57
N ILE A 223 -19.56 9.05 9.46
CA ILE A 223 -20.90 9.63 9.63
C ILE A 223 -21.38 10.26 8.33
N ILE A 224 -20.52 11.01 7.63
CA ILE A 224 -20.90 11.66 6.36
C ILE A 224 -21.17 10.61 5.28
N VAL A 225 -20.32 9.58 5.15
CA VAL A 225 -20.55 8.49 4.18
C VAL A 225 -21.84 7.74 4.48
N VAL A 226 -22.14 7.47 5.74
CA VAL A 226 -23.43 6.86 6.15
C VAL A 226 -24.60 7.79 5.81
N CYS A 227 -24.46 9.08 6.05
CA CYS A 227 -25.48 10.07 5.68
C CYS A 227 -25.71 10.09 4.15
N VAL A 228 -24.65 10.02 3.34
CA VAL A 228 -24.72 9.89 1.87
C VAL A 228 -25.53 8.65 1.47
N ILE A 229 -25.23 7.50 2.07
CA ILE A 229 -25.93 6.24 1.77
C ILE A 229 -27.41 6.36 2.14
N LEU A 230 -27.72 6.84 3.34
CA LEU A 230 -29.09 6.94 3.82
C LEU A 230 -29.92 7.94 3.03
N THR A 231 -29.39 9.15 2.80
CA THR A 231 -30.12 10.19 2.05
C THR A 231 -30.24 9.85 0.57
N GLY A 232 -29.18 9.32 -0.03
CA GLY A 232 -29.18 8.96 -1.43
C GLY A 232 -30.05 7.73 -1.74
N ALA A 233 -30.23 6.81 -0.77
CA ALA A 233 -31.10 5.64 -0.96
C ALA A 233 -32.56 6.00 -1.27
N PHE A 234 -33.05 7.17 -0.83
CA PHE A 234 -34.39 7.66 -1.14
C PHE A 234 -34.52 8.21 -2.57
N GLU A 235 -33.40 8.55 -3.21
CA GLU A 235 -33.34 9.12 -4.56
C GLU A 235 -32.92 8.08 -5.63
N VAL A 236 -32.81 6.81 -5.25
CA VAL A 236 -32.42 5.71 -6.15
C VAL A 236 -33.56 5.42 -7.13
N ASP A 237 -33.24 5.44 -8.41
CA ASP A 237 -34.06 4.93 -9.50
C ASP A 237 -33.43 3.64 -10.05
N VAL A 238 -34.11 2.51 -9.86
CA VAL A 238 -33.64 1.18 -10.28
C VAL A 238 -33.40 1.10 -11.79
N SER A 239 -34.07 1.94 -12.58
CA SER A 239 -33.88 2.00 -14.04
C SER A 239 -32.44 2.38 -14.43
N ASN A 240 -31.74 3.17 -13.58
CA ASN A 240 -30.36 3.57 -13.81
C ASN A 240 -29.36 2.40 -13.73
N TRP A 241 -29.77 1.27 -13.18
CA TRP A 241 -28.95 0.06 -13.12
C TRP A 241 -29.06 -0.82 -14.39
N SER A 242 -29.79 -0.38 -15.40
CA SER A 242 -29.89 -1.13 -16.66
C SER A 242 -29.25 -0.33 -17.82
N PRO A 243 -28.26 -0.90 -18.54
CA PRO A 243 -27.60 -2.20 -18.31
C PRO A 243 -26.61 -2.16 -17.12
N PHE A 244 -26.53 -3.26 -16.34
CA PHE A 244 -25.70 -3.29 -15.14
C PHE A 244 -24.19 -3.25 -15.42
N THR A 245 -23.76 -3.88 -16.51
CA THR A 245 -22.36 -3.88 -17.00
C THR A 245 -22.32 -3.48 -18.48
N PRO A 246 -22.43 -2.19 -18.80
CA PRO A 246 -22.57 -1.72 -20.20
C PRO A 246 -21.39 -2.12 -21.08
N ASN A 247 -20.17 -2.10 -20.58
CA ASN A 247 -18.94 -2.44 -21.30
C ASN A 247 -18.43 -3.86 -20.98
N GLY A 248 -19.32 -4.72 -20.46
CA GLY A 248 -19.02 -6.12 -20.16
C GLY A 248 -18.18 -6.32 -18.89
N PHE A 249 -17.92 -7.60 -18.56
CA PHE A 249 -17.24 -7.98 -17.34
C PHE A 249 -15.74 -7.60 -17.34
N HIS A 250 -15.15 -7.41 -18.51
CA HIS A 250 -13.76 -6.94 -18.61
C HIS A 250 -13.59 -5.55 -18.00
N ALA A 251 -14.53 -4.62 -18.24
CA ALA A 251 -14.51 -3.29 -17.64
C ALA A 251 -14.64 -3.36 -16.10
N VAL A 252 -15.44 -4.30 -15.58
CA VAL A 252 -15.56 -4.55 -14.13
C VAL A 252 -14.23 -5.01 -13.53
N LEU A 253 -13.50 -5.91 -14.19
CA LEU A 253 -12.20 -6.40 -13.71
C LEU A 253 -11.13 -5.30 -13.78
N THR A 254 -11.07 -4.55 -14.89
CA THR A 254 -10.19 -3.38 -14.98
C THR A 254 -10.54 -2.35 -13.91
N GLY A 255 -11.83 -2.09 -13.69
CA GLY A 255 -12.31 -1.26 -12.60
C GLY A 255 -11.84 -1.77 -11.23
N ALA A 256 -11.87 -3.09 -11.00
CA ALA A 256 -11.40 -3.67 -9.74
C ALA A 256 -9.91 -3.38 -9.47
N THR A 257 -9.06 -3.31 -10.50
CA THR A 257 -7.65 -2.94 -10.31
C THR A 257 -7.46 -1.48 -9.93
N VAL A 258 -8.28 -0.59 -10.48
CA VAL A 258 -8.26 0.84 -10.17
C VAL A 258 -8.79 1.11 -8.77
N VAL A 259 -9.95 0.54 -8.42
CA VAL A 259 -10.56 0.71 -7.09
C VAL A 259 -9.80 -0.04 -5.98
N PHE A 260 -8.88 -0.93 -6.31
CA PHE A 260 -8.01 -1.58 -5.32
C PHE A 260 -7.29 -0.56 -4.43
N PHE A 261 -6.90 0.57 -5.02
CA PHE A 261 -6.31 1.70 -4.29
C PHE A 261 -7.22 2.24 -3.16
N ALA A 262 -8.54 2.16 -3.31
CA ALA A 262 -9.47 2.62 -2.29
C ALA A 262 -9.38 1.84 -0.96
N TYR A 263 -8.83 0.64 -1.00
CA TYR A 263 -8.64 -0.22 0.17
C TYR A 263 -7.23 -0.17 0.74
N VAL A 264 -6.29 0.49 0.07
CA VAL A 264 -4.93 0.71 0.59
C VAL A 264 -5.02 1.64 1.79
N GLY A 265 -4.51 1.18 2.93
CA GLY A 265 -4.62 1.88 4.22
C GLY A 265 -4.62 0.94 5.41
N PHE A 266 -5.04 -0.33 5.23
CA PHE A 266 -4.93 -1.34 6.29
C PHE A 266 -3.47 -1.68 6.63
N ASP A 267 -2.56 -1.50 5.69
CA ASP A 267 -1.11 -1.62 5.87
C ASP A 267 -0.53 -0.52 6.77
N ALA A 268 -1.18 0.66 6.85
CA ALA A 268 -0.84 1.68 7.84
C ALA A 268 -1.03 1.16 9.28
N VAL A 269 -2.05 0.32 9.52
CA VAL A 269 -2.27 -0.36 10.80
C VAL A 269 -1.11 -1.31 11.10
N ALA A 270 -0.68 -2.11 10.11
CA ALA A 270 0.46 -3.01 10.26
C ALA A 270 1.77 -2.24 10.55
N ASN A 271 1.97 -1.08 9.92
CA ASN A 271 3.13 -0.21 10.15
C ASN A 271 3.09 0.51 11.52
N SER A 272 1.94 0.54 12.20
CA SER A 272 1.76 1.13 13.54
C SER A 272 1.94 0.11 14.68
N ALA A 273 2.51 -1.06 14.38
CA ALA A 273 2.69 -2.15 15.33
C ALA A 273 3.48 -1.75 16.59
N GLU A 274 4.48 -0.85 16.47
CA GLU A 274 5.27 -0.36 17.59
C GLU A 274 4.43 0.45 18.60
N GLU A 275 3.41 1.15 18.13
CA GLU A 275 2.57 2.03 18.93
C GLU A 275 1.34 1.32 19.52
N SER A 276 1.08 0.07 19.13
CA SER A 276 -0.03 -0.74 19.65
C SER A 276 0.20 -1.18 21.10
N LYS A 277 -0.86 -1.11 21.93
CA LYS A 277 -0.83 -1.58 23.32
C LYS A 277 -0.68 -3.09 23.41
N ASN A 278 -1.47 -3.84 22.63
CA ASN A 278 -1.46 -5.30 22.56
C ASN A 278 -1.37 -5.77 21.11
N PRO A 279 -0.19 -5.70 20.45
CA PRO A 279 -0.05 -5.94 19.01
C PRO A 279 -0.62 -7.28 18.54
N ARG A 280 -0.44 -8.36 19.33
CA ARG A 280 -0.90 -9.71 18.96
C ARG A 280 -2.41 -9.82 18.77
N ARG A 281 -3.20 -9.05 19.52
CA ARG A 281 -4.66 -9.03 19.46
C ARG A 281 -5.18 -7.87 18.63
N ASP A 282 -4.64 -6.68 18.89
CA ASP A 282 -5.22 -5.42 18.42
C ASP A 282 -4.95 -5.19 16.93
N LEU A 283 -3.78 -5.63 16.40
CA LEU A 283 -3.45 -5.48 14.98
C LEU A 283 -4.36 -6.29 14.05
N PRO A 284 -4.58 -7.61 14.26
CA PRO A 284 -5.49 -8.36 13.40
C PRO A 284 -6.92 -7.78 13.39
N ILE A 285 -7.42 -7.39 14.56
CA ILE A 285 -8.76 -6.78 14.66
C ILE A 285 -8.78 -5.42 13.96
N GLY A 286 -7.74 -4.62 14.12
CA GLY A 286 -7.60 -3.31 13.45
C GLY A 286 -7.56 -3.45 11.93
N ILE A 287 -6.75 -4.35 11.41
CA ILE A 287 -6.57 -4.60 9.96
C ILE A 287 -7.85 -5.13 9.33
N ILE A 288 -8.41 -6.22 9.87
CA ILE A 288 -9.59 -6.88 9.30
C ILE A 288 -10.84 -6.03 9.53
N GLY A 289 -11.00 -5.49 10.74
CA GLY A 289 -12.17 -4.68 11.10
C GLY A 289 -12.28 -3.41 10.26
N SER A 290 -11.18 -2.70 10.03
CA SER A 290 -11.17 -1.50 9.16
C SER A 290 -11.59 -1.83 7.73
N LEU A 291 -11.09 -2.93 7.16
CA LEU A 291 -11.46 -3.35 5.80
C LEU A 291 -12.93 -3.74 5.69
N LEU A 292 -13.48 -4.48 6.64
CA LEU A 292 -14.90 -4.87 6.61
C LEU A 292 -15.81 -3.64 6.64
N ILE A 293 -15.48 -2.65 7.46
CA ILE A 293 -16.22 -1.37 7.51
C ILE A 293 -16.10 -0.66 6.16
N CYS A 294 -14.91 -0.54 5.58
CA CYS A 294 -14.71 0.10 4.28
C CYS A 294 -15.48 -0.60 3.16
N ILE A 295 -15.46 -1.93 3.09
CA ILE A 295 -16.19 -2.71 2.08
C ILE A 295 -17.69 -2.42 2.16
N ALA A 296 -18.26 -2.48 3.35
CA ALA A 296 -19.69 -2.23 3.54
C ALA A 296 -20.08 -0.80 3.10
N LEU A 297 -19.28 0.20 3.48
CA LEU A 297 -19.52 1.60 3.11
C LEU A 297 -19.36 1.83 1.61
N TYR A 298 -18.33 1.26 0.98
CA TYR A 298 -18.05 1.46 -0.45
C TYR A 298 -19.13 0.81 -1.32
N ILE A 299 -19.56 -0.39 -1.00
CA ILE A 299 -20.68 -1.05 -1.70
C ILE A 299 -21.95 -0.20 -1.57
N GLY A 300 -22.26 0.31 -0.37
CA GLY A 300 -23.40 1.17 -0.16
C GLY A 300 -23.37 2.45 -0.99
N VAL A 301 -22.22 3.14 -1.02
CA VAL A 301 -22.05 4.36 -1.82
C VAL A 301 -22.16 4.06 -3.32
N CYS A 302 -21.53 2.99 -3.82
CA CYS A 302 -21.58 2.63 -5.24
C CYS A 302 -23.02 2.33 -5.70
N LEU A 303 -23.77 1.57 -4.93
CA LEU A 303 -25.18 1.29 -5.22
C LEU A 303 -26.01 2.58 -5.27
N VAL A 304 -25.84 3.43 -4.28
CA VAL A 304 -26.61 4.67 -4.20
C VAL A 304 -26.27 5.62 -5.34
N ILE A 305 -24.99 5.90 -5.58
CA ILE A 305 -24.59 6.90 -6.58
C ILE A 305 -24.97 6.48 -8.00
N THR A 306 -24.82 5.20 -8.34
CA THR A 306 -25.17 4.66 -9.66
C THR A 306 -26.69 4.52 -9.83
N GLY A 307 -27.45 4.41 -8.74
CA GLY A 307 -28.91 4.44 -8.76
C GLY A 307 -29.49 5.84 -8.82
N MET A 308 -28.82 6.84 -8.23
CA MET A 308 -29.27 8.23 -8.26
C MET A 308 -29.12 8.89 -9.62
N VAL A 309 -27.97 8.67 -10.28
CA VAL A 309 -27.61 9.35 -11.52
C VAL A 309 -27.11 8.31 -12.54
N PRO A 310 -27.51 8.42 -13.81
CA PRO A 310 -26.96 7.58 -14.87
C PRO A 310 -25.43 7.65 -14.88
N TYR A 311 -24.76 6.50 -14.97
CA TYR A 311 -23.31 6.35 -14.81
C TYR A 311 -22.47 7.26 -15.73
N TYR A 312 -22.96 7.53 -16.96
CA TYR A 312 -22.29 8.38 -17.96
C TYR A 312 -22.34 9.89 -17.65
N LEU A 313 -23.19 10.31 -16.68
CA LEU A 313 -23.29 11.69 -16.21
C LEU A 313 -22.49 11.96 -14.93
N LEU A 314 -21.89 10.92 -14.33
CA LEU A 314 -21.09 11.09 -13.12
C LEU A 314 -19.83 11.92 -13.40
N GLY A 315 -19.58 12.93 -12.57
CA GLY A 315 -18.39 13.78 -12.64
C GLY A 315 -17.09 13.02 -12.32
N GLU A 316 -15.94 13.49 -12.79
CA GLU A 316 -14.64 12.88 -12.51
C GLU A 316 -14.01 13.39 -11.23
N GLU A 317 -14.16 14.68 -10.91
CA GLU A 317 -13.44 15.33 -9.81
C GLU A 317 -14.16 15.24 -8.47
N ALA A 318 -15.48 15.41 -8.46
CA ALA A 318 -16.32 15.36 -7.25
C ALA A 318 -17.64 14.63 -7.52
N PRO A 319 -17.61 13.33 -7.91
CA PRO A 319 -18.80 12.60 -8.37
C PRO A 319 -19.92 12.54 -7.35
N LEU A 320 -19.60 12.38 -6.07
CA LEU A 320 -20.60 12.32 -5.00
C LEU A 320 -21.33 13.67 -4.84
N ALA A 321 -20.59 14.76 -4.70
CA ALA A 321 -21.18 16.09 -4.54
C ALA A 321 -22.02 16.51 -5.76
N ALA A 322 -21.49 16.22 -6.98
CA ALA A 322 -22.20 16.52 -8.23
C ALA A 322 -23.51 15.74 -8.37
N ALA A 323 -23.54 14.45 -7.99
CA ALA A 323 -24.76 13.63 -8.03
C ALA A 323 -25.87 14.19 -7.13
N PHE A 324 -25.54 14.61 -5.91
CA PHE A 324 -26.53 15.22 -5.00
C PHE A 324 -26.96 16.62 -5.46
N THR A 325 -26.06 17.38 -6.07
CA THR A 325 -26.40 18.70 -6.65
C THR A 325 -27.37 18.55 -7.82
N SER A 326 -27.19 17.56 -8.71
CA SER A 326 -28.09 17.31 -9.84
C SER A 326 -29.50 16.93 -9.42
N LYS A 327 -29.66 16.32 -8.24
CA LYS A 327 -30.98 16.01 -7.62
C LYS A 327 -31.55 17.17 -6.80
N GLY A 328 -30.89 18.33 -6.78
CA GLY A 328 -31.35 19.50 -6.02
C GLY A 328 -31.06 19.46 -4.52
N LEU A 329 -30.38 18.43 -4.03
CA LEU A 329 -30.03 18.24 -2.62
C LEU A 329 -28.79 19.06 -2.24
N LYS A 330 -28.82 20.38 -2.43
CA LYS A 330 -27.66 21.29 -2.24
C LYS A 330 -27.04 21.23 -0.85
N PHE A 331 -27.88 21.10 0.19
CA PHE A 331 -27.39 21.00 1.57
C PHE A 331 -26.56 19.73 1.80
N VAL A 332 -27.00 18.59 1.26
CA VAL A 332 -26.27 17.32 1.36
C VAL A 332 -24.99 17.39 0.54
N SER A 333 -25.03 17.97 -0.66
CA SER A 333 -23.82 18.21 -1.48
C SER A 333 -22.78 19.07 -0.76
N PHE A 334 -23.22 20.13 -0.07
CA PHE A 334 -22.34 20.95 0.78
C PHE A 334 -21.69 20.12 1.90
N LEU A 335 -22.49 19.31 2.61
CA LEU A 335 -22.01 18.44 3.68
C LEU A 335 -21.00 17.41 3.16
N ILE A 336 -21.26 16.83 1.97
CA ILE A 336 -20.35 15.91 1.29
C ILE A 336 -19.02 16.61 0.97
N SER A 337 -19.05 17.82 0.43
CA SER A 337 -17.85 18.57 0.08
C SER A 337 -16.98 18.86 1.31
N VAL A 338 -17.60 19.31 2.41
CA VAL A 338 -16.90 19.52 3.70
C VAL A 338 -16.29 18.21 4.21
N GLY A 339 -17.04 17.11 4.15
CA GLY A 339 -16.58 15.80 4.58
C GLY A 339 -15.47 15.25 3.71
N ALA A 340 -15.54 15.44 2.40
CA ALA A 340 -14.50 15.05 1.47
C ALA A 340 -13.20 15.83 1.73
N ILE A 341 -13.29 17.17 1.91
CA ILE A 341 -12.13 18.01 2.23
C ILE A 341 -11.46 17.53 3.52
N ALA A 342 -12.23 17.37 4.61
CA ALA A 342 -11.71 16.87 5.88
C ALA A 342 -11.13 15.45 5.72
N GLY A 343 -11.85 14.60 4.97
CA GLY A 343 -11.48 13.23 4.69
C GLY A 343 -10.18 13.09 3.92
N LEU A 344 -10.08 13.75 2.80
CA LEU A 344 -8.88 13.72 1.93
C LEU A 344 -7.67 14.32 2.65
N THR A 345 -7.87 15.41 3.43
CA THR A 345 -6.80 16.03 4.22
C THR A 345 -6.20 15.05 5.23
N THR A 346 -7.03 14.34 5.99
CA THR A 346 -6.53 13.37 7.00
C THR A 346 -5.90 12.15 6.35
N THR A 347 -6.47 11.62 5.26
CA THR A 347 -5.88 10.50 4.51
C THR A 347 -4.50 10.89 3.97
N LEU A 348 -4.37 12.11 3.43
CA LEU A 348 -3.11 12.62 2.92
C LEU A 348 -2.06 12.77 4.03
N LEU A 349 -2.44 13.31 5.19
CA LEU A 349 -1.55 13.41 6.36
C LEU A 349 -1.05 12.03 6.82
N ILE A 350 -1.94 11.04 6.94
CA ILE A 350 -1.58 9.68 7.32
C ILE A 350 -0.63 9.08 6.27
N GLY A 351 -0.93 9.25 4.98
CA GLY A 351 -0.09 8.75 3.89
C GLY A 351 1.33 9.32 3.93
N LEU A 352 1.47 10.65 4.06
CA LEU A 352 2.78 11.31 4.17
C LEU A 352 3.56 10.86 5.43
N TYR A 353 2.85 10.67 6.54
CA TYR A 353 3.41 10.18 7.80
C TYR A 353 3.99 8.76 7.65
N VAL A 354 3.21 7.81 7.15
CA VAL A 354 3.65 6.42 6.96
C VAL A 354 4.84 6.34 6.00
N GLN A 355 4.76 7.04 4.86
CA GLN A 355 5.84 7.08 3.88
C GLN A 355 7.16 7.56 4.49
N SER A 356 7.12 8.64 5.28
CA SER A 356 8.32 9.20 5.90
C SER A 356 9.02 8.22 6.84
N ARG A 357 8.27 7.36 7.53
CA ARG A 357 8.81 6.30 8.41
C ARG A 357 9.44 5.16 7.62
N LEU A 358 8.87 4.80 6.47
CA LEU A 358 9.46 3.79 5.59
C LEU A 358 10.82 4.27 5.05
N TYR A 359 10.95 5.54 4.66
CA TYR A 359 12.24 6.14 4.30
C TYR A 359 13.23 6.13 5.46
N LEU A 360 12.78 6.41 6.69
CA LEU A 360 13.60 6.34 7.90
C LEU A 360 14.14 4.92 8.12
N GLY A 361 13.30 3.90 7.98
CA GLY A 361 13.68 2.50 8.12
C GLY A 361 14.80 2.10 7.17
N LEU A 362 14.66 2.41 5.88
CA LEU A 362 15.72 2.14 4.89
C LEU A 362 16.98 2.97 5.10
N GLY A 363 16.83 4.22 5.54
CA GLY A 363 17.98 5.06 5.90
C GLY A 363 18.80 4.46 7.05
N ARG A 364 18.13 3.86 8.05
CA ARG A 364 18.79 3.13 9.15
C ARG A 364 19.51 1.86 8.66
N ASP A 365 18.94 1.16 7.69
CA ASP A 365 19.56 -0.01 7.07
C ASP A 365 20.70 0.34 6.09
N GLY A 366 20.96 1.63 5.85
CA GLY A 366 22.04 2.11 4.97
C GLY A 366 21.74 1.99 3.47
N LEU A 367 20.55 1.49 3.08
CA LEU A 367 20.14 1.37 1.67
C LEU A 367 19.76 2.71 1.04
N LEU A 368 19.55 3.74 1.84
CA LEU A 368 19.38 5.12 1.43
C LEU A 368 20.45 6.02 2.10
N PRO A 369 20.70 7.21 1.55
CA PRO A 369 21.66 8.14 2.14
C PRO A 369 21.39 8.42 3.63
N SER A 370 22.44 8.50 4.42
CA SER A 370 22.40 8.59 5.90
C SER A 370 21.60 9.75 6.46
N PHE A 371 21.31 10.79 5.66
CA PHE A 371 20.45 11.88 6.09
C PHE A 371 18.98 11.46 6.29
N PHE A 372 18.51 10.38 5.64
CA PHE A 372 17.19 9.83 5.88
C PHE A 372 17.05 9.11 7.22
N SER A 373 18.16 8.65 7.82
CA SER A 373 18.15 7.99 9.13
C SER A 373 18.02 8.94 10.31
N LYS A 374 18.10 10.28 10.06
CA LYS A 374 18.13 11.28 11.11
C LYS A 374 16.73 11.66 11.59
N VAL A 375 16.51 11.56 12.90
CA VAL A 375 15.32 12.04 13.59
C VAL A 375 15.63 13.35 14.29
N HIS A 376 14.73 14.31 14.24
CA HIS A 376 14.95 15.62 14.84
C HIS A 376 14.86 15.53 16.38
N PRO A 377 15.89 15.96 17.14
CA PRO A 377 16.00 15.67 18.58
C PRO A 377 14.90 16.29 19.45
N LYS A 378 14.33 17.43 19.05
CA LYS A 378 13.26 18.11 19.80
C LYS A 378 11.85 17.70 19.38
N ARG A 379 11.66 17.30 18.11
CA ARG A 379 10.33 17.02 17.54
C ARG A 379 10.06 15.51 17.40
N HIS A 380 11.08 14.68 17.54
CA HIS A 380 11.04 13.21 17.37
C HIS A 380 10.44 12.76 16.04
N THR A 381 10.59 13.59 14.99
CA THR A 381 10.06 13.35 13.64
C THR A 381 11.18 13.29 12.61
N PRO A 382 11.07 12.45 11.55
CA PRO A 382 12.07 12.37 10.48
C PRO A 382 11.83 13.48 9.45
N ILE A 383 12.15 14.74 9.80
CA ILE A 383 11.83 15.94 9.00
C ILE A 383 12.32 15.82 7.55
N ILE A 384 13.55 15.31 7.34
CA ILE A 384 14.13 15.22 5.98
C ILE A 384 13.30 14.24 5.11
N SER A 385 12.92 13.10 5.67
CA SER A 385 12.06 12.13 4.98
C SER A 385 10.67 12.71 4.68
N GLN A 386 10.09 13.48 5.61
CA GLN A 386 8.78 14.14 5.43
C GLN A 386 8.84 15.19 4.30
N VAL A 387 9.86 16.03 4.30
CA VAL A 387 10.06 17.06 3.25
C VAL A 387 10.28 16.41 1.89
N TRP A 388 11.10 15.36 1.82
CA TRP A 388 11.33 14.59 0.59
C TRP A 388 10.04 14.03 0.01
N VAL A 389 9.23 13.36 0.84
CA VAL A 389 7.94 12.80 0.44
C VAL A 389 7.00 13.90 -0.07
N GLY A 390 6.93 15.03 0.64
CA GLY A 390 6.13 16.18 0.24
C GLY A 390 6.55 16.79 -1.11
N ILE A 391 7.85 16.90 -1.36
CA ILE A 391 8.40 17.42 -2.63
C ILE A 391 8.03 16.48 -3.79
N VAL A 392 8.31 15.18 -3.66
CA VAL A 392 8.05 14.21 -4.74
C VAL A 392 6.54 14.14 -5.05
N ALA A 393 5.69 14.03 -4.03
CA ALA A 393 4.24 14.04 -4.22
C ALA A 393 3.75 15.38 -4.81
N GLY A 394 4.34 16.51 -4.39
CA GLY A 394 4.01 17.85 -4.89
C GLY A 394 4.33 18.02 -6.37
N VAL A 395 5.47 17.54 -6.81
CA VAL A 395 5.85 17.56 -8.24
C VAL A 395 4.89 16.71 -9.06
N LEU A 396 4.56 15.51 -8.60
CA LEU A 396 3.61 14.63 -9.28
C LEU A 396 2.21 15.26 -9.34
N ALA A 397 1.73 15.83 -8.23
CA ALA A 397 0.43 16.49 -8.18
C ALA A 397 0.37 17.77 -9.03
N GLY A 398 1.48 18.48 -9.16
CA GLY A 398 1.56 19.70 -9.96
C GLY A 398 1.59 19.48 -11.46
N LEU A 399 2.09 18.33 -11.92
CA LEU A 399 2.36 18.06 -13.34
C LEU A 399 1.38 17.07 -14.00
N PHE A 400 0.84 16.09 -13.25
CA PHE A 400 0.02 15.03 -13.83
C PHE A 400 -1.45 15.16 -13.39
N ASN A 401 -2.39 14.86 -14.29
CA ASN A 401 -3.81 14.81 -13.99
C ASN A 401 -4.20 13.52 -13.24
N ILE A 402 -5.40 13.50 -12.64
CA ILE A 402 -5.90 12.36 -11.85
C ILE A 402 -6.01 11.10 -12.74
N HIS A 403 -6.44 11.26 -13.99
CA HIS A 403 -6.60 10.16 -14.95
C HIS A 403 -5.25 9.46 -15.20
N SER A 404 -4.21 10.21 -15.54
CA SER A 404 -2.86 9.66 -15.77
C SER A 404 -2.28 9.01 -14.52
N LEU A 405 -2.49 9.63 -13.34
CA LEU A 405 -2.04 9.08 -12.07
C LEU A 405 -2.76 7.76 -11.72
N SER A 406 -4.07 7.66 -12.01
CA SER A 406 -4.85 6.45 -11.72
C SER A 406 -4.44 5.26 -12.58
N HIS A 407 -4.05 5.48 -13.84
CA HIS A 407 -3.61 4.41 -14.75
C HIS A 407 -2.32 3.72 -14.28
N ILE A 408 -1.43 4.45 -13.65
CA ILE A 408 -0.15 3.93 -13.17
C ILE A 408 -0.17 3.56 -11.68
N LEU A 409 -1.30 3.71 -11.01
CA LEU A 409 -1.48 3.35 -9.61
C LEU A 409 -1.61 1.83 -9.44
N SER A 410 -1.47 1.34 -8.23
CA SER A 410 -1.65 -0.07 -7.81
C SER A 410 -0.60 -1.07 -8.29
N VAL A 411 0.42 -0.66 -9.03
CA VAL A 411 1.51 -1.54 -9.49
C VAL A 411 2.32 -2.08 -8.31
N GLY A 412 2.79 -1.18 -7.46
CA GLY A 412 3.61 -1.51 -6.31
C GLY A 412 2.81 -2.22 -5.21
N THR A 413 1.55 -1.81 -5.01
CA THR A 413 0.68 -2.45 -4.02
C THR A 413 0.36 -3.89 -4.39
N LEU A 414 -0.04 -4.18 -5.63
CA LEU A 414 -0.34 -5.55 -6.08
C LEU A 414 0.91 -6.44 -6.03
N THR A 415 2.06 -5.94 -6.48
CA THR A 415 3.32 -6.70 -6.41
C THR A 415 3.83 -6.85 -4.98
N GLY A 416 3.79 -5.80 -4.18
CA GLY A 416 4.20 -5.81 -2.77
C GLY A 416 3.33 -6.77 -1.94
N TYR A 417 2.01 -6.74 -2.11
CA TYR A 417 1.09 -7.64 -1.41
C TYR A 417 1.27 -9.10 -1.84
N SER A 418 1.61 -9.35 -3.12
CA SER A 418 1.97 -10.69 -3.59
C SER A 418 3.21 -11.21 -2.88
N VAL A 419 4.24 -10.39 -2.76
CA VAL A 419 5.48 -10.77 -2.07
C VAL A 419 5.23 -10.97 -0.57
N VAL A 420 4.45 -10.11 0.08
CA VAL A 420 4.06 -10.28 1.49
C VAL A 420 3.31 -11.59 1.71
N SER A 421 2.39 -11.94 0.83
CA SER A 421 1.67 -13.23 0.89
C SER A 421 2.63 -14.42 0.70
N ALA A 422 3.62 -14.30 -0.19
CA ALA A 422 4.68 -15.29 -0.34
C ALA A 422 5.56 -15.39 0.92
N CYS A 423 5.81 -14.27 1.64
CA CYS A 423 6.54 -14.28 2.90
C CYS A 423 5.88 -15.14 3.98
N VAL A 424 4.54 -15.15 4.05
CA VAL A 424 3.80 -16.02 5.00
C VAL A 424 4.13 -17.49 4.76
N ILE A 425 4.16 -17.91 3.50
CA ILE A 425 4.49 -19.29 3.14
C ILE A 425 5.95 -19.60 3.46
N THR A 426 6.90 -18.77 3.01
CA THR A 426 8.33 -19.01 3.16
C THR A 426 8.79 -19.01 4.62
N LEU A 427 8.26 -18.11 5.44
CA LEU A 427 8.64 -18.00 6.84
C LEU A 427 8.07 -19.13 7.73
N ARG A 428 7.06 -19.87 7.24
CA ARG A 428 6.51 -21.04 7.93
C ARG A 428 7.13 -22.37 7.50
N TRP A 429 7.95 -22.39 6.46
CA TRP A 429 8.54 -23.65 5.97
C TRP A 429 9.38 -24.33 7.02
N LYS A 430 9.13 -25.63 7.19
CA LYS A 430 9.97 -26.58 7.94
C LYS A 430 10.09 -27.84 7.11
N ASP A 431 11.26 -28.48 7.13
CA ASP A 431 11.42 -29.80 6.51
C ASP A 431 10.70 -30.87 7.34
N LYS A 432 10.03 -31.82 6.67
CA LYS A 432 9.29 -32.91 7.31
C LYS A 432 10.21 -33.81 8.15
N THR A 433 11.48 -33.95 7.74
CA THR A 433 12.43 -34.88 8.35
C THR A 433 13.34 -34.25 9.42
N THR A 434 13.87 -33.06 9.18
CA THR A 434 14.92 -32.46 10.01
C THR A 434 14.44 -31.27 10.85
N ARG A 435 13.19 -30.82 10.66
CA ARG A 435 12.65 -29.55 11.21
C ARG A 435 13.45 -28.29 10.89
N GLN A 436 14.52 -28.43 10.08
CA GLN A 436 15.33 -27.33 9.50
C GLN A 436 15.09 -27.27 8.00
N VAL A 437 15.13 -26.07 7.42
CA VAL A 437 14.92 -25.90 5.97
C VAL A 437 16.20 -26.24 5.22
N SER A 438 16.17 -27.33 4.44
CA SER A 438 17.26 -27.64 3.50
C SER A 438 17.26 -26.63 2.34
N SER A 439 18.44 -26.35 1.77
CA SER A 439 18.57 -25.44 0.63
C SER A 439 17.85 -25.96 -0.64
N SER A 440 17.70 -27.28 -0.80
CA SER A 440 16.92 -27.87 -1.89
C SER A 440 15.41 -27.64 -1.70
N THR A 441 14.89 -27.87 -0.50
CA THR A 441 13.48 -27.67 -0.12
C THR A 441 13.08 -26.21 -0.29
N TRP A 442 13.97 -25.27 0.12
CA TRP A 442 13.73 -23.85 -0.06
C TRP A 442 13.61 -23.46 -1.55
N ARG A 443 14.54 -23.95 -2.40
CA ARG A 443 14.50 -23.68 -3.86
C ARG A 443 13.23 -24.23 -4.51
N GLU A 444 12.82 -25.45 -4.18
CA GLU A 444 11.60 -26.04 -4.71
C GLU A 444 10.35 -25.22 -4.33
N GLY A 445 10.29 -24.78 -3.07
CA GLY A 445 9.20 -23.92 -2.61
C GLY A 445 9.13 -22.57 -3.32
N VAL A 446 10.28 -21.92 -3.51
CA VAL A 446 10.35 -20.66 -4.27
C VAL A 446 9.95 -20.86 -5.73
N ILE A 447 10.36 -21.95 -6.37
CA ILE A 447 9.94 -22.29 -7.74
C ILE A 447 8.41 -22.44 -7.82
N CYS A 448 7.81 -23.15 -6.87
CA CYS A 448 6.34 -23.28 -6.83
C CYS A 448 5.64 -21.91 -6.66
N LEU A 449 6.18 -21.01 -5.82
CA LEU A 449 5.63 -19.66 -5.66
C LEU A 449 5.77 -18.82 -6.94
N ILE A 450 6.89 -18.92 -7.63
CA ILE A 450 7.09 -18.28 -8.93
C ILE A 450 6.10 -18.85 -9.95
N LEU A 451 5.87 -20.17 -9.97
CA LEU A 451 4.86 -20.78 -10.84
C LEU A 451 3.45 -20.27 -10.54
N VAL A 452 3.07 -20.11 -9.26
CA VAL A 452 1.78 -19.51 -8.90
C VAL A 452 1.68 -18.08 -9.41
N ALA A 453 2.72 -17.25 -9.22
CA ALA A 453 2.74 -15.87 -9.67
C ALA A 453 2.68 -15.77 -11.21
N CYS A 454 3.50 -16.54 -11.92
CA CYS A 454 3.49 -16.58 -13.39
C CYS A 454 2.16 -17.12 -13.94
N SER A 455 1.56 -18.10 -13.28
CA SER A 455 0.25 -18.62 -13.66
C SER A 455 -0.85 -17.57 -13.46
N GLY A 456 -0.82 -16.82 -12.35
CA GLY A 456 -1.76 -15.72 -12.10
C GLY A 456 -1.65 -14.62 -13.17
N PHE A 457 -0.42 -14.17 -13.44
CA PHE A 457 -0.16 -13.19 -14.49
C PHE A 457 -0.60 -13.71 -15.87
N GLY A 458 -0.19 -14.93 -16.23
CA GLY A 458 -0.56 -15.55 -17.49
C GLY A 458 -2.08 -15.70 -17.64
N ALA A 459 -2.77 -16.18 -16.59
CA ALA A 459 -4.24 -16.27 -16.59
C ALA A 459 -4.89 -14.92 -16.87
N GLY A 460 -4.39 -13.83 -16.26
CA GLY A 460 -4.89 -12.49 -16.48
C GLY A 460 -4.64 -11.99 -17.90
N VAL A 461 -3.44 -12.18 -18.44
CA VAL A 461 -3.09 -11.80 -19.82
C VAL A 461 -3.97 -12.55 -20.82
N PHE A 462 -4.06 -13.87 -20.72
CA PHE A 462 -4.87 -14.67 -21.64
C PHE A 462 -6.37 -14.35 -21.53
N TYR A 463 -6.87 -14.06 -20.33
CA TYR A 463 -8.22 -13.56 -20.13
C TYR A 463 -8.46 -12.25 -20.90
N ARG A 464 -7.52 -11.29 -20.80
CA ARG A 464 -7.58 -10.00 -21.50
C ARG A 464 -7.64 -10.15 -23.01
N TYR A 465 -6.96 -11.16 -23.58
CA TYR A 465 -6.98 -11.45 -25.02
C TYR A 465 -8.10 -12.45 -25.43
N GLY A 466 -9.07 -12.73 -24.57
CA GLY A 466 -10.25 -13.54 -24.88
C GLY A 466 -10.05 -15.06 -24.85
N SER A 467 -8.88 -15.53 -24.39
CA SER A 467 -8.57 -16.97 -24.32
C SER A 467 -8.93 -17.59 -22.95
N LEU A 468 -10.22 -17.72 -22.68
CA LEU A 468 -10.73 -18.20 -21.39
C LEU A 468 -10.21 -19.60 -21.01
N TRP A 469 -10.08 -20.51 -21.96
CA TRP A 469 -9.55 -21.85 -21.74
C TRP A 469 -8.11 -21.85 -21.22
N VAL A 470 -7.27 -21.01 -21.79
CA VAL A 470 -5.86 -20.89 -21.35
C VAL A 470 -5.79 -20.30 -19.94
N SER A 471 -6.65 -19.33 -19.64
CA SER A 471 -6.76 -18.78 -18.29
C SER A 471 -7.16 -19.83 -17.26
N VAL A 472 -8.10 -20.70 -17.60
CA VAL A 472 -8.51 -21.84 -16.73
C VAL A 472 -7.37 -22.82 -16.54
N VAL A 473 -6.64 -23.18 -17.59
CA VAL A 473 -5.46 -24.05 -17.49
C VAL A 473 -4.39 -23.42 -16.59
N ALA A 474 -4.14 -22.13 -16.71
CA ALA A 474 -3.20 -21.41 -15.84
C ALA A 474 -3.66 -21.42 -14.37
N ALA A 475 -4.97 -21.27 -14.10
CA ALA A 475 -5.51 -21.38 -12.74
C ALA A 475 -5.35 -22.81 -12.17
N ILE A 476 -5.53 -23.84 -12.99
CA ILE A 476 -5.29 -25.24 -12.59
C ILE A 476 -3.80 -25.45 -12.26
N LEU A 477 -2.88 -24.89 -13.05
CA LEU A 477 -1.44 -24.97 -12.76
C LEU A 477 -1.08 -24.30 -11.43
N ALA A 478 -1.67 -23.15 -11.12
CA ALA A 478 -1.48 -22.48 -9.83
C ALA A 478 -2.00 -23.33 -8.66
N LEU A 479 -3.16 -24.00 -8.85
CA LEU A 479 -3.71 -24.91 -7.85
C LEU A 479 -2.80 -26.13 -7.63
N LEU A 480 -2.30 -26.74 -8.70
CA LEU A 480 -1.36 -27.87 -8.61
C LEU A 480 -0.05 -27.46 -7.92
N ALA A 481 0.49 -26.28 -8.21
CA ALA A 481 1.66 -25.74 -7.53
C ALA A 481 1.38 -25.52 -6.02
N SER A 482 0.19 -25.04 -5.66
CA SER A 482 -0.23 -24.86 -4.27
C SER A 482 -0.40 -26.21 -3.53
N ILE A 483 -0.93 -27.23 -4.21
CA ILE A 483 -1.01 -28.61 -3.68
C ILE A 483 0.40 -29.18 -3.51
N ALA A 484 1.31 -28.96 -4.46
CA ALA A 484 2.71 -29.40 -4.35
C ALA A 484 3.41 -28.77 -3.14
N LEU A 485 3.18 -27.46 -2.88
CA LEU A 485 3.64 -26.78 -1.68
C LEU A 485 3.11 -27.46 -0.40
N HIS A 486 1.83 -27.80 -0.36
CA HIS A 486 1.22 -28.45 0.80
C HIS A 486 1.77 -29.86 1.05
N LEU A 487 1.99 -30.63 -0.02
CA LEU A 487 2.47 -32.00 0.09
C LEU A 487 3.96 -32.12 0.46
N ARG A 488 4.77 -31.18 -0.02
CA ARG A 488 6.24 -31.22 0.16
C ARG A 488 6.75 -30.53 1.41
N HIS A 489 6.01 -29.55 1.93
CA HIS A 489 6.43 -28.75 3.08
C HIS A 489 5.55 -29.00 4.30
N THR A 490 6.12 -28.85 5.48
CA THR A 490 5.37 -28.71 6.73
C THR A 490 5.43 -27.24 7.16
N TYR A 491 4.36 -26.79 7.76
CA TYR A 491 4.21 -25.41 8.21
C TYR A 491 4.26 -25.36 9.73
N GLY A 492 5.14 -24.51 10.28
CA GLY A 492 5.23 -24.33 11.72
C GLY A 492 4.07 -23.49 12.26
N ASP A 493 3.71 -23.76 13.51
CA ASP A 493 2.77 -22.92 14.24
C ASP A 493 3.35 -21.54 14.50
N VAL A 494 2.49 -20.53 14.56
CA VAL A 494 2.85 -19.13 14.75
C VAL A 494 2.27 -18.64 16.06
N ALA A 495 3.11 -18.02 16.89
CA ALA A 495 2.64 -17.37 18.10
C ALA A 495 2.05 -16.00 17.74
N GLY A 496 0.75 -15.88 17.71
CA GLY A 496 0.02 -14.68 17.33
C GLY A 496 -1.20 -15.04 16.49
N PHE A 497 -1.57 -14.16 15.56
CA PHE A 497 -2.66 -14.44 14.63
C PHE A 497 -2.15 -15.34 13.48
N PRO A 498 -2.64 -16.58 13.34
CA PRO A 498 -2.28 -17.44 12.22
C PRO A 498 -3.15 -17.12 11.01
N CYS A 499 -2.55 -16.86 9.85
CA CYS A 499 -3.30 -16.82 8.58
C CYS A 499 -3.95 -18.19 8.34
N PRO A 500 -5.27 -18.25 8.08
CA PRO A 500 -5.95 -19.50 7.88
C PRO A 500 -5.51 -20.18 6.57
N GLY A 501 -5.58 -21.52 6.52
CA GLY A 501 -5.43 -22.30 5.30
C GLY A 501 -4.10 -22.13 4.56
N VAL A 502 -2.97 -21.94 5.25
CA VAL A 502 -1.64 -21.93 4.62
C VAL A 502 -1.30 -23.36 4.12
N PRO A 503 -0.83 -23.52 2.86
CA PRO A 503 -0.37 -22.48 1.91
C PRO A 503 -1.46 -21.93 0.97
N PHE A 504 -2.68 -22.45 0.98
CA PHE A 504 -3.68 -22.16 -0.05
C PHE A 504 -4.14 -20.70 -0.07
N VAL A 505 -4.46 -20.10 1.08
CA VAL A 505 -4.93 -18.70 1.14
C VAL A 505 -3.84 -17.73 0.69
N PRO A 506 -2.59 -17.78 1.19
CA PRO A 506 -1.53 -16.92 0.67
C PRO A 506 -1.19 -17.18 -0.81
N ALA A 507 -1.23 -18.43 -1.29
CA ALA A 507 -1.03 -18.73 -2.71
C ALA A 507 -2.15 -18.16 -3.58
N LEU A 508 -3.40 -18.24 -3.11
CA LEU A 508 -4.54 -17.58 -3.77
C LEU A 508 -4.37 -16.06 -3.82
N CYS A 509 -3.86 -15.43 -2.75
CA CYS A 509 -3.52 -14.00 -2.76
C CYS A 509 -2.51 -13.68 -3.87
N VAL A 510 -1.41 -14.44 -3.96
CA VAL A 510 -0.41 -14.26 -5.01
C VAL A 510 -1.03 -14.39 -6.40
N PHE A 511 -1.84 -15.43 -6.62
CA PHE A 511 -2.51 -15.65 -7.90
C PHE A 511 -3.45 -14.49 -8.26
N VAL A 512 -4.35 -14.09 -7.36
CA VAL A 512 -5.33 -13.03 -7.59
C VAL A 512 -4.65 -11.68 -7.81
N ASN A 513 -3.65 -11.33 -7.01
CA ASN A 513 -2.90 -10.08 -7.17
C ASN A 513 -2.17 -10.03 -8.52
N MET A 514 -1.55 -11.14 -8.96
CA MET A 514 -0.88 -11.22 -10.26
C MET A 514 -1.88 -11.23 -11.43
N PHE A 515 -3.05 -11.83 -11.25
CA PHE A 515 -4.15 -11.76 -12.21
C PHE A 515 -4.63 -10.31 -12.37
N LEU A 516 -4.87 -9.61 -11.27
CA LEU A 516 -5.24 -8.18 -11.29
C LEU A 516 -4.13 -7.32 -11.88
N PHE A 517 -2.86 -7.59 -11.55
CA PHE A 517 -1.71 -6.89 -12.14
C PHE A 517 -1.69 -7.00 -13.68
N ALA A 518 -2.10 -8.14 -14.23
CA ALA A 518 -2.21 -8.33 -15.69
C ALA A 518 -3.36 -7.52 -16.32
N GLN A 519 -4.37 -7.10 -15.54
CA GLN A 519 -5.46 -6.25 -16.02
C GLN A 519 -5.11 -4.75 -16.01
N LEU A 520 -3.97 -4.36 -15.42
CA LEU A 520 -3.51 -2.96 -15.41
C LEU A 520 -3.25 -2.43 -16.83
N HIS A 521 -3.27 -1.11 -16.98
CA HIS A 521 -2.93 -0.43 -18.22
C HIS A 521 -1.47 -0.68 -18.65
N GLN A 522 -1.17 -0.51 -19.91
CA GLN A 522 0.19 -0.77 -20.44
C GLN A 522 1.24 0.15 -19.81
N GLU A 523 0.88 1.39 -19.52
CA GLU A 523 1.73 2.37 -18.83
C GLU A 523 2.19 1.86 -17.46
N ALA A 524 1.32 1.13 -16.76
CA ALA A 524 1.63 0.52 -15.47
C ALA A 524 2.73 -0.56 -15.58
N TRP A 525 2.69 -1.38 -16.62
CA TRP A 525 3.72 -2.42 -16.86
C TRP A 525 5.06 -1.79 -17.24
N VAL A 526 5.04 -0.76 -18.11
CA VAL A 526 6.26 0.00 -18.46
C VAL A 526 6.86 0.62 -17.21
N ARG A 527 6.04 1.26 -16.38
CA ARG A 527 6.45 1.79 -15.08
C ARG A 527 7.12 0.73 -14.21
N PHE A 528 6.51 -0.45 -14.07
CA PHE A 528 7.07 -1.54 -13.26
C PHE A 528 8.48 -1.94 -13.70
N VAL A 529 8.67 -2.11 -15.00
CA VAL A 529 9.97 -2.49 -15.58
C VAL A 529 11.00 -1.39 -15.39
N VAL A 530 10.64 -0.14 -15.74
CA VAL A 530 11.55 1.01 -15.64
C VAL A 530 12.00 1.23 -14.20
N VAL A 531 11.06 1.25 -13.25
CA VAL A 531 11.38 1.45 -11.83
C VAL A 531 12.22 0.29 -11.29
N SER A 532 11.94 -0.95 -11.70
CA SER A 532 12.75 -2.10 -11.29
C SER A 532 14.19 -2.00 -11.80
N ILE A 533 14.39 -1.60 -13.06
CA ILE A 533 15.73 -1.40 -13.63
C ILE A 533 16.47 -0.28 -12.87
N ILE A 534 15.84 0.87 -12.67
CA ILE A 534 16.44 2.00 -11.94
C ILE A 534 16.81 1.56 -10.52
N THR A 535 15.94 0.82 -9.85
CA THR A 535 16.17 0.32 -8.47
C THR A 535 17.35 -0.63 -8.41
N ILE A 536 17.49 -1.55 -9.38
CA ILE A 536 18.64 -2.47 -9.48
C ILE A 536 19.92 -1.67 -9.70
N ILE A 537 19.90 -0.65 -10.58
CA ILE A 537 21.05 0.22 -10.84
C ILE A 537 21.44 0.97 -9.55
N VAL A 538 20.48 1.59 -8.86
CA VAL A 538 20.74 2.30 -7.59
C VAL A 538 21.31 1.33 -6.54
N TYR A 539 20.78 0.11 -6.46
CA TYR A 539 21.29 -0.90 -5.55
C TYR A 539 22.75 -1.31 -5.91
N ALA A 540 23.04 -1.52 -7.20
CA ALA A 540 24.35 -1.91 -7.68
C ALA A 540 25.43 -0.84 -7.41
N PHE A 541 25.09 0.45 -7.54
CA PHE A 541 26.06 1.53 -7.36
C PHE A 541 26.10 2.10 -5.93
N TYR A 542 24.99 2.04 -5.20
CA TYR A 542 24.89 2.60 -3.85
C TYR A 542 24.62 1.53 -2.79
N GLY A 543 23.52 0.78 -2.89
CA GLY A 543 23.03 -0.12 -1.83
C GLY A 543 24.06 -1.17 -1.42
N GLN A 544 24.70 -1.86 -2.37
CA GLN A 544 25.69 -2.90 -2.07
C GLN A 544 26.92 -2.40 -1.27
N HIS A 545 27.22 -1.10 -1.33
CA HIS A 545 28.39 -0.51 -0.66
C HIS A 545 28.08 0.11 0.69
N HIS A 546 26.84 0.56 0.90
CA HIS A 546 26.43 1.33 2.07
C HIS A 546 25.47 0.56 2.97
N ALA A 547 24.89 -0.56 2.50
CA ALA A 547 24.08 -1.40 3.36
C ALA A 547 24.87 -1.80 4.61
N ASN A 548 24.35 -1.42 5.79
CA ASN A 548 24.98 -1.75 7.04
C ASN A 548 24.96 -3.27 7.21
N PRO A 549 26.14 -3.94 7.27
CA PRO A 549 26.16 -5.32 7.74
C PRO A 549 25.54 -5.29 9.13
N ILE A 550 24.61 -6.21 9.40
CA ILE A 550 23.87 -6.30 10.66
C ILE A 550 24.85 -6.09 11.80
N PRO A 551 24.69 -5.04 12.63
CA PRO A 551 25.56 -4.86 13.77
C PRO A 551 25.43 -6.12 14.64
N GLN A 552 26.51 -6.82 14.87
CA GLN A 552 26.52 -7.92 15.82
C GLN A 552 26.12 -7.33 17.19
N GLY A 553 24.82 -7.31 17.47
CA GLY A 553 24.30 -7.05 18.81
C GLY A 553 23.31 -5.91 19.04
N SER A 554 22.87 -5.09 18.06
CA SER A 554 22.06 -3.91 18.43
C SER A 554 20.70 -3.70 17.73
N ASP A 555 20.45 -4.28 16.55
CA ASP A 555 19.13 -4.14 15.89
C ASP A 555 18.54 -5.51 15.57
N ILE A 556 17.93 -6.09 16.57
CA ILE A 556 17.50 -7.47 16.59
C ILE A 556 16.00 -7.52 16.31
N TYR A 557 15.61 -8.19 15.23
CA TYR A 557 14.22 -8.49 14.91
C TYR A 557 13.78 -9.74 15.66
N PHE A 558 12.68 -9.65 16.38
CA PHE A 558 12.20 -10.73 17.22
C PHE A 558 11.28 -11.69 16.49
N GLN A 559 11.60 -12.98 16.56
CA GLN A 559 10.63 -14.03 16.40
C GLN A 559 10.00 -14.29 17.77
N VAL A 560 8.69 -14.19 17.89
CA VAL A 560 7.99 -14.60 19.11
C VAL A 560 8.12 -16.12 19.22
N PRO A 561 8.53 -16.70 20.36
CA PRO A 561 8.61 -18.15 20.52
C PRO A 561 7.23 -18.75 20.30
N GLY A 562 7.18 -19.89 19.56
CA GLY A 562 5.99 -20.69 19.35
C GLY A 562 5.54 -21.37 20.64
#